data_d418db14b82ea0d9bb4145751fe9df1c
#
_entry.id   d418db14b82ea0d9bb4145751fe9df1c
#
_cell.length_a   1.000
_cell.length_b   1.000
_cell.length_c   1.000
_cell.angle_alpha   90.00
_cell.angle_beta   90.00
_cell.angle_gamma   90.00
#
_symmetry.space_group_name_H-M   'P 1'
#
loop_
_entity.id
_entity.type
_entity.pdbx_description
1 polymer ?
#
loop_
_entity_poly.entity_id
_entity_poly.type
_entity_poly.pdbx_seq_one_letter_code
_entity_poly.pdbx_strand_id
1 'polypeptide(L)'
;RQRQMCIRDRSFPVCSRNDKDFLNLINVYMDGVLHPLIYTRPEIFSQEGWHYEIAGKEGELAYNGVVYNEMKGVYSSADAIAENEVMRALFPDSPYRYESGGYPAAIPQLTQEAFENFHRTYYSPENSFVYLYGDMDIEKTLEYLDGEYLSAFEKSGSVNSAIHLQQPFAKTK
;
A
#
# COMPACT_ATOMS: atom_id res chain seq x y z
N ARG A 1 4.46 -14.27 3.75
CA ARG A 1 4.13 -13.24 2.73
C ARG A 1 4.84 -11.96 3.13
N GLN A 2 5.94 -11.65 2.47
CA GLN A 2 6.64 -10.38 2.72
C GLN A 2 6.04 -9.33 1.78
N ARG A 3 5.24 -8.44 2.34
CA ARG A 3 5.01 -7.14 1.72
C ARG A 3 6.20 -6.28 2.05
N GLN A 4 7.03 -5.99 1.08
CA GLN A 4 8.08 -5.00 1.26
C GLN A 4 7.45 -3.62 1.01
N MET A 5 7.25 -2.87 2.07
CA MET A 5 6.66 -1.53 2.00
C MET A 5 7.77 -0.50 2.16
N CYS A 6 8.08 0.20 1.08
CA CYS A 6 8.83 1.45 1.13
C CYS A 6 7.85 2.62 1.18
N ILE A 7 8.31 3.77 1.62
CA ILE A 7 7.47 4.99 1.69
C ILE A 7 6.85 5.33 0.33
N ARG A 8 7.55 5.07 -0.77
CA ARG A 8 7.11 5.33 -2.15
C ARG A 8 6.55 4.09 -2.84
N ASP A 9 7.25 2.97 -2.72
CA ASP A 9 7.00 1.80 -3.54
C ASP A 9 6.24 0.73 -2.74
N ARG A 10 5.40 -0.04 -3.43
CA ARG A 10 4.77 -1.25 -2.91
C ARG A 10 5.18 -2.41 -3.79
N SER A 11 5.63 -3.50 -3.20
CA SER A 11 5.97 -4.71 -3.94
C SER A 11 5.17 -5.91 -3.44
N PHE A 12 4.82 -6.77 -4.37
CA PHE A 12 4.03 -7.98 -4.13
C PHE A 12 4.81 -9.21 -4.64
N PRO A 13 5.93 -9.57 -3.98
CA PRO A 13 6.77 -10.67 -4.42
C PRO A 13 6.09 -12.01 -4.17
N VAL A 14 6.10 -12.86 -5.19
CA VAL A 14 5.61 -14.24 -5.12
C VAL A 14 6.56 -15.15 -5.88
N CYS A 15 6.64 -16.41 -5.50
CA CYS A 15 7.44 -17.39 -6.20
C CYS A 15 6.80 -18.77 -6.16
N SER A 16 7.00 -19.54 -7.23
CA SER A 16 6.68 -20.95 -7.28
C SER A 16 7.74 -21.69 -8.09
N ARG A 17 7.86 -22.99 -7.87
CA ARG A 17 8.66 -23.93 -8.67
C ARG A 17 7.82 -24.74 -9.64
N ASN A 18 6.53 -24.48 -9.69
CA ASN A 18 5.58 -25.18 -10.54
C ASN A 18 4.95 -24.18 -11.51
N ASP A 19 5.03 -24.44 -12.81
CA ASP A 19 4.58 -23.51 -13.85
C ASP A 19 3.09 -23.17 -13.74
N LYS A 20 2.26 -24.16 -13.45
CA LYS A 20 0.82 -23.95 -13.27
C LYS A 20 0.51 -23.08 -12.04
N ASP A 21 1.20 -23.31 -10.95
CA ASP A 21 1.06 -22.53 -9.74
C ASP A 21 1.63 -21.12 -9.94
N PHE A 22 2.72 -20.98 -10.70
CA PHE A 22 3.29 -19.68 -11.05
C PHE A 22 2.29 -18.79 -11.80
N LEU A 23 1.62 -19.32 -12.84
CA LEU A 23 0.58 -18.59 -13.56
C LEU A 23 -0.62 -18.28 -12.67
N ASN A 24 -1.00 -19.20 -11.80
CA ASN A 24 -2.07 -18.96 -10.82
C ASN A 24 -1.70 -17.84 -9.82
N LEU A 25 -0.46 -17.77 -9.37
CA LEU A 25 0.01 -16.68 -8.53
C LEU A 25 0.01 -15.35 -9.26
N ILE A 26 0.44 -15.31 -10.53
CA ILE A 26 0.32 -14.11 -11.36
C ILE A 26 -1.14 -13.66 -11.39
N ASN A 27 -2.06 -14.55 -11.73
CA ASN A 27 -3.49 -14.24 -11.80
C ASN A 27 -4.01 -13.66 -10.48
N VAL A 28 -3.79 -14.34 -9.36
CA VAL A 28 -4.29 -13.92 -8.05
C VAL A 28 -3.74 -12.56 -7.63
N TYR A 29 -2.46 -12.29 -7.90
CA TYR A 29 -1.84 -11.04 -7.47
C TYR A 29 -2.11 -9.88 -8.41
N MET A 30 -2.15 -10.11 -9.72
CA MET A 30 -2.54 -9.07 -10.69
C MET A 30 -3.99 -8.65 -10.48
N ASP A 31 -4.90 -9.61 -10.31
CA ASP A 31 -6.30 -9.33 -10.01
C ASP A 31 -6.45 -8.57 -8.68
N GLY A 32 -5.82 -9.05 -7.62
CA GLY A 32 -5.88 -8.40 -6.31
C GLY A 32 -5.27 -6.99 -6.27
N VAL A 33 -4.33 -6.68 -7.16
CA VAL A 33 -3.69 -5.36 -7.23
C VAL A 33 -4.45 -4.41 -8.15
N LEU A 34 -4.89 -4.88 -9.32
CA LEU A 34 -5.53 -4.03 -10.35
C LEU A 34 -7.05 -3.97 -10.23
N HIS A 35 -7.69 -5.05 -9.75
CA HIS A 35 -9.14 -5.18 -9.62
C HIS A 35 -9.58 -5.53 -8.18
N PRO A 36 -9.12 -4.80 -7.14
CA PRO A 36 -9.43 -5.16 -5.77
C PRO A 36 -10.91 -5.01 -5.44
N LEU A 37 -11.40 -5.84 -4.53
CA LEU A 37 -12.79 -5.81 -4.09
C LEU A 37 -13.16 -4.58 -3.23
N ILE A 38 -12.22 -3.67 -2.98
CA ILE A 38 -12.44 -2.48 -2.14
C ILE A 38 -13.56 -1.56 -2.65
N TYR A 39 -13.83 -1.58 -3.95
CA TYR A 39 -14.88 -0.77 -4.59
C TYR A 39 -16.29 -1.32 -4.43
N THR A 40 -16.40 -2.60 -4.12
CA THR A 40 -17.69 -3.29 -4.00
C THR A 40 -17.97 -3.79 -2.58
N ARG A 41 -16.95 -3.78 -1.72
CA ARG A 41 -17.00 -4.29 -0.34
C ARG A 41 -16.40 -3.28 0.64
N PRO A 42 -17.17 -2.30 1.09
CA PRO A 42 -16.69 -1.28 2.04
C PRO A 42 -16.27 -1.86 3.40
N GLU A 43 -16.76 -3.06 3.74
CA GLU A 43 -16.34 -3.78 4.95
C GLU A 43 -14.84 -4.11 4.98
N ILE A 44 -14.17 -4.17 3.81
CA ILE A 44 -12.71 -4.37 3.73
C ILE A 44 -11.97 -3.19 4.37
N PHE A 45 -12.38 -1.97 4.05
CA PHE A 45 -11.78 -0.79 4.68
C PHE A 45 -12.03 -0.76 6.18
N SER A 46 -13.24 -1.07 6.61
CA SER A 46 -13.58 -1.09 8.03
C SER A 46 -12.80 -2.15 8.80
N GLN A 47 -12.62 -3.33 8.23
CA GLN A 47 -11.88 -4.42 8.86
C GLN A 47 -10.38 -4.14 8.88
N GLU A 48 -9.81 -3.78 7.73
CA GLU A 48 -8.36 -3.64 7.56
C GLU A 48 -7.85 -2.28 8.05
N GLY A 49 -8.57 -1.21 7.80
CA GLY A 49 -8.18 0.13 8.19
C GLY A 49 -8.54 0.44 9.63
N TRP A 50 -9.77 0.87 9.83
CA TRP A 50 -10.30 1.19 11.15
C TRP A 50 -11.84 1.19 11.18
N HIS A 51 -12.40 0.98 12.36
CA HIS A 51 -13.83 1.11 12.66
C HIS A 51 -14.04 1.40 14.15
N TYR A 52 -15.27 1.77 14.51
CA TYR A 52 -15.65 1.86 15.90
C TYR A 52 -16.07 0.48 16.42
N GLU A 53 -15.61 0.12 17.60
CA GLU A 53 -15.99 -1.09 18.30
C GLU A 53 -16.41 -0.79 19.73
N ILE A 54 -17.40 -1.52 20.23
CA ILE A 54 -17.80 -1.51 21.64
C ILE A 54 -17.40 -2.84 22.25
N ALA A 55 -16.48 -2.82 23.20
CA ALA A 55 -16.00 -4.01 23.89
C ALA A 55 -17.02 -4.46 24.95
N GLY A 56 -17.84 -5.44 24.59
CA GLY A 56 -18.89 -5.98 25.48
C GLY A 56 -20.16 -5.13 25.53
N LYS A 57 -21.12 -5.52 26.41
CA LYS A 57 -22.46 -4.88 26.47
C LYS A 57 -22.48 -3.48 27.07
N GLU A 58 -21.50 -3.16 27.89
CA GLU A 58 -21.34 -1.87 28.61
C GLU A 58 -19.97 -1.24 28.37
N GLY A 59 -19.27 -1.70 27.30
CA GLY A 59 -17.94 -1.23 26.98
C GLY A 59 -17.92 0.19 26.42
N GLU A 60 -16.78 0.85 26.55
CA GLU A 60 -16.53 2.13 25.92
C GLU A 60 -16.34 1.96 24.40
N LEU A 61 -16.70 3.00 23.66
CA LEU A 61 -16.46 3.07 22.23
C LEU A 61 -14.95 3.23 21.98
N ALA A 62 -14.36 2.32 21.22
CA ALA A 62 -12.94 2.31 20.88
C ALA A 62 -12.73 2.26 19.36
N TYR A 63 -11.54 2.64 18.93
CA TYR A 63 -11.08 2.38 17.57
C TYR A 63 -10.49 0.98 17.48
N ASN A 64 -10.85 0.25 16.44
CA ASN A 64 -10.30 -1.05 16.10
C ASN A 64 -10.06 -1.13 14.60
N GLY A 65 -9.25 -2.09 14.15
CA GLY A 65 -8.86 -2.32 12.76
C GLY A 65 -7.47 -2.91 12.68
N VAL A 66 -7.19 -3.70 11.66
CA VAL A 66 -5.90 -4.42 11.55
C VAL A 66 -4.74 -3.43 11.50
N VAL A 67 -4.74 -2.50 10.55
CA VAL A 67 -3.66 -1.50 10.38
C VAL A 67 -3.63 -0.53 11.56
N TYR A 68 -4.79 -0.09 12.06
CA TYR A 68 -4.84 0.78 13.23
C TYR A 68 -4.16 0.14 14.45
N ASN A 69 -4.46 -1.12 14.75
CA ASN A 69 -3.89 -1.82 15.90
C ASN A 69 -2.41 -2.11 15.71
N GLU A 70 -1.97 -2.48 14.50
CA GLU A 70 -0.56 -2.67 14.18
C GLU A 70 0.24 -1.39 14.44
N MET A 71 -0.22 -0.27 13.89
CA MET A 71 0.47 1.00 14.04
C MET A 71 0.42 1.56 15.47
N LYS A 72 -0.68 1.33 16.19
CA LYS A 72 -0.76 1.62 17.62
C LYS A 72 0.30 0.82 18.40
N GLY A 73 0.53 -0.44 18.02
CA GLY A 73 1.59 -1.27 18.59
C GLY A 73 2.99 -0.71 18.29
N VAL A 74 3.29 -0.33 17.05
CA VAL A 74 4.56 0.29 16.65
C VAL A 74 4.83 1.56 17.46
N TYR A 75 3.86 2.44 17.58
CA TYR A 75 3.96 3.70 18.33
C TYR A 75 3.86 3.56 19.87
N SER A 76 3.81 2.34 20.39
CA SER A 76 3.98 2.08 21.82
C SER A 76 5.46 2.10 22.25
N SER A 77 6.40 2.01 21.31
CA SER A 77 7.84 2.09 21.55
C SER A 77 8.33 3.55 21.53
N ALA A 78 9.02 3.96 22.58
CA ALA A 78 9.65 5.28 22.64
C ALA A 78 10.70 5.49 21.54
N ASP A 79 11.44 4.44 21.20
CA ASP A 79 12.46 4.48 20.15
C ASP A 79 11.81 4.70 18.77
N ALA A 80 10.72 4.00 18.47
CA ALA A 80 9.98 4.18 17.21
C ALA A 80 9.40 5.60 17.10
N ILE A 81 8.90 6.16 18.19
CA ILE A 81 8.44 7.56 18.22
C ILE A 81 9.59 8.51 17.94
N ALA A 82 10.74 8.31 18.60
CA ALA A 82 11.91 9.16 18.42
C ALA A 82 12.44 9.10 16.97
N GLU A 83 12.54 7.91 16.37
CA GLU A 83 12.95 7.73 14.98
C GLU A 83 12.01 8.46 14.01
N ASN A 84 10.70 8.33 14.20
CA ASN A 84 9.71 9.02 13.38
C ASN A 84 9.80 10.53 13.50
N GLU A 85 10.02 11.07 14.70
CA GLU A 85 10.19 12.51 14.89
C GLU A 85 11.50 13.02 14.28
N VAL A 86 12.58 12.24 14.32
CA VAL A 86 13.82 12.54 13.58
C VAL A 86 13.57 12.62 12.10
N MET A 87 12.89 11.63 11.50
CA MET A 87 12.55 11.63 10.08
C MET A 87 11.69 12.82 9.68
N ARG A 88 10.70 13.19 10.50
CA ARG A 88 9.87 14.38 10.30
C ARG A 88 10.68 15.68 10.36
N ALA A 89 11.64 15.75 11.25
CA ALA A 89 12.51 16.93 11.40
C ALA A 89 13.52 17.06 10.25
N LEU A 90 14.05 15.93 9.75
CA LEU A 90 15.03 15.91 8.66
C LEU A 90 14.41 16.08 7.28
N PHE A 91 13.18 15.60 7.08
CA PHE A 91 12.52 15.57 5.78
C PHE A 91 11.12 16.22 5.76
N PRO A 92 10.95 17.45 6.29
CA PRO A 92 9.63 18.08 6.40
C PRO A 92 8.93 18.31 5.06
N ASP A 93 9.69 18.45 3.95
CA ASP A 93 9.16 18.74 2.61
C ASP A 93 9.06 17.50 1.72
N SER A 94 9.39 16.32 2.24
CA SER A 94 9.46 15.07 1.49
C SER A 94 8.50 14.02 2.06
N PRO A 95 8.02 13.07 1.25
CA PRO A 95 7.27 11.90 1.73
C PRO A 95 7.99 11.08 2.82
N TYR A 96 9.30 11.16 2.92
CA TYR A 96 10.09 10.49 3.97
C TYR A 96 9.74 10.94 5.40
N ARG A 97 8.99 12.01 5.56
CA ARG A 97 8.43 12.43 6.86
C ARG A 97 7.34 11.51 7.41
N TYR A 98 6.77 10.68 6.54
CA TYR A 98 5.63 9.84 6.90
C TYR A 98 6.08 8.40 7.20
N GLU A 99 5.49 7.81 8.21
CA GLU A 99 5.60 6.37 8.45
C GLU A 99 4.81 5.58 7.39
N SER A 100 5.41 4.50 6.86
CA SER A 100 4.82 3.71 5.77
C SER A 100 3.50 3.03 6.13
N GLY A 101 3.32 2.66 7.41
CA GLY A 101 2.09 2.06 7.93
C GLY A 101 1.03 3.08 8.35
N GLY A 102 1.41 4.36 8.43
CA GLY A 102 0.55 5.45 8.86
C GLY A 102 0.69 5.82 10.34
N TYR A 103 0.31 7.06 10.65
CA TYR A 103 0.31 7.55 12.02
C TYR A 103 -1.00 7.19 12.73
N PRO A 104 -0.98 6.51 13.88
CA PRO A 104 -2.20 5.99 14.52
C PRO A 104 -3.28 7.04 14.77
N ALA A 105 -2.91 8.26 15.13
CA ALA A 105 -3.88 9.33 15.37
C ALA A 105 -4.51 9.90 14.07
N ALA A 106 -3.89 9.65 12.91
CA ALA A 106 -4.40 10.06 11.61
C ALA A 106 -5.24 8.98 10.93
N ILE A 107 -5.02 7.71 11.23
CA ILE A 107 -5.76 6.58 10.61
C ILE A 107 -7.27 6.73 10.76
N PRO A 108 -7.84 7.10 11.93
CA PRO A 108 -9.28 7.29 12.09
C PRO A 108 -9.89 8.48 11.32
N GLN A 109 -9.07 9.27 10.65
CA GLN A 109 -9.51 10.37 9.79
C GLN A 109 -9.67 9.93 8.33
N LEU A 110 -9.17 8.74 7.98
CA LEU A 110 -9.32 8.17 6.65
C LEU A 110 -10.77 7.76 6.39
N THR A 111 -11.22 8.01 5.17
CA THR A 111 -12.55 7.63 4.70
C THR A 111 -12.45 6.56 3.62
N GLN A 112 -13.53 5.82 3.38
CA GLN A 112 -13.65 4.89 2.26
C GLN A 112 -13.30 5.58 0.93
N GLU A 113 -13.83 6.79 0.71
CA GLU A 113 -13.57 7.56 -0.51
C GLU A 113 -12.08 7.90 -0.68
N ALA A 114 -11.41 8.35 0.37
CA ALA A 114 -9.97 8.65 0.33
C ALA A 114 -9.16 7.38 0.03
N PHE A 115 -9.53 6.25 0.59
CA PHE A 115 -8.90 4.96 0.36
C PHE A 115 -9.05 4.50 -1.09
N GLU A 116 -10.26 4.54 -1.65
CA GLU A 116 -10.52 4.20 -3.04
C GLU A 116 -9.81 5.16 -4.02
N ASN A 117 -9.84 6.47 -3.76
CA ASN A 117 -9.19 7.46 -4.59
C ASN A 117 -7.68 7.29 -4.62
N PHE A 118 -7.07 6.89 -3.50
CA PHE A 118 -5.65 6.55 -3.47
C PHE A 118 -5.34 5.38 -4.41
N HIS A 119 -6.12 4.31 -4.37
CA HIS A 119 -5.96 3.19 -5.27
C HIS A 119 -6.12 3.60 -6.73
N ARG A 120 -7.21 4.30 -7.09
CA ARG A 120 -7.45 4.78 -8.45
C ARG A 120 -6.33 5.66 -8.98
N THR A 121 -5.71 6.45 -8.11
CA THR A 121 -4.64 7.39 -8.51
C THR A 121 -3.32 6.69 -8.78
N TYR A 122 -2.94 5.71 -7.95
CA TYR A 122 -1.58 5.19 -7.95
C TYR A 122 -1.45 3.75 -8.44
N TYR A 123 -2.51 2.95 -8.41
CA TYR A 123 -2.49 1.53 -8.78
C TYR A 123 -2.96 1.34 -10.23
N SER A 124 -2.08 1.67 -11.16
CA SER A 124 -2.28 1.43 -12.59
C SER A 124 -1.05 0.78 -13.21
N PRO A 125 -1.19 0.04 -14.32
CA PRO A 125 -0.04 -0.54 -15.01
C PRO A 125 1.01 0.50 -15.41
N GLU A 126 0.63 1.72 -15.80
CA GLU A 126 1.56 2.77 -16.18
C GLU A 126 2.40 3.32 -15.01
N ASN A 127 1.99 3.06 -13.77
CA ASN A 127 2.72 3.41 -12.54
C ASN A 127 3.29 2.17 -11.85
N SER A 128 3.55 1.09 -12.59
CA SER A 128 4.01 -0.18 -12.05
C SER A 128 5.19 -0.76 -12.84
N PHE A 129 5.89 -1.68 -12.18
CA PHE A 129 6.86 -2.55 -12.80
C PHE A 129 6.46 -3.99 -12.54
N VAL A 130 6.30 -4.78 -13.59
CA VAL A 130 6.15 -6.23 -13.51
C VAL A 130 7.54 -6.84 -13.71
N TYR A 131 8.08 -7.45 -12.66
CA TYR A 131 9.39 -8.08 -12.70
C TYR A 131 9.23 -9.60 -12.69
N LEU A 132 9.72 -10.26 -13.73
CA LEU A 132 9.68 -11.71 -13.89
C LEU A 132 11.12 -12.26 -13.81
N TYR A 133 11.31 -13.30 -13.03
CA TYR A 133 12.61 -13.95 -12.88
C TYR A 133 12.45 -15.47 -12.71
N GLY A 134 13.20 -16.24 -13.49
CA GLY A 134 13.22 -17.70 -13.41
C GLY A 134 13.20 -18.37 -14.79
N ASP A 135 13.13 -19.68 -14.76
CA ASP A 135 13.00 -20.54 -15.93
C ASP A 135 11.50 -20.69 -16.28
N MET A 136 11.00 -19.76 -17.10
CA MET A 136 9.61 -19.71 -17.55
C MET A 136 9.51 -19.50 -19.06
N ASP A 137 8.41 -19.87 -19.65
CA ASP A 137 8.07 -19.46 -21.02
C ASP A 137 7.68 -17.98 -21.02
N ILE A 138 8.65 -17.11 -21.31
CA ILE A 138 8.49 -15.67 -21.21
C ILE A 138 7.44 -15.14 -22.21
N GLU A 139 7.38 -15.70 -23.43
CA GLU A 139 6.44 -15.24 -24.45
C GLU A 139 5.01 -15.50 -24.02
N LYS A 140 4.69 -16.71 -23.58
CA LYS A 140 3.37 -17.06 -23.05
C LYS A 140 3.00 -16.26 -21.79
N THR A 141 3.99 -16.01 -20.93
CA THR A 141 3.74 -15.23 -19.72
C THR A 141 3.41 -13.77 -20.05
N LEU A 142 4.12 -13.17 -21.01
CA LEU A 142 3.85 -11.82 -21.47
C LEU A 142 2.51 -11.73 -22.23
N GLU A 143 2.20 -12.68 -23.11
CA GLU A 143 0.90 -12.75 -23.79
C GLU A 143 -0.25 -12.86 -22.79
N TYR A 144 -0.08 -13.68 -21.76
CA TYR A 144 -1.06 -13.80 -20.69
C TYR A 144 -1.26 -12.51 -19.91
N LEU A 145 -0.17 -11.86 -19.49
CA LEU A 145 -0.22 -10.59 -18.76
C LEU A 145 -0.87 -9.49 -19.58
N ASP A 146 -0.53 -9.39 -20.86
CA ASP A 146 -1.10 -8.38 -21.75
C ASP A 146 -2.59 -8.65 -21.99
N GLY A 147 -2.93 -9.88 -22.39
CA GLY A 147 -4.30 -10.25 -22.75
C GLY A 147 -5.29 -10.18 -21.59
N GLU A 148 -4.88 -10.62 -20.39
CA GLU A 148 -5.78 -10.69 -19.23
C GLU A 148 -5.82 -9.40 -18.42
N TYR A 149 -4.73 -8.60 -18.43
CA TYR A 149 -4.61 -7.48 -17.51
C TYR A 149 -4.25 -6.15 -18.19
N LEU A 150 -3.16 -6.09 -18.97
CA LEU A 150 -2.57 -4.80 -19.33
C LEU A 150 -3.32 -4.13 -20.49
N SER A 151 -3.78 -4.88 -21.48
CA SER A 151 -4.48 -4.35 -22.67
C SER A 151 -5.82 -3.67 -22.34
N ALA A 152 -6.40 -3.92 -21.17
CA ALA A 152 -7.63 -3.28 -20.72
C ALA A 152 -7.42 -1.84 -20.23
N PHE A 153 -6.17 -1.42 -19.99
CA PHE A 153 -5.86 -0.09 -19.45
C PHE A 153 -5.39 0.85 -20.55
N GLU A 154 -6.04 2.00 -20.65
CA GLU A 154 -5.59 3.10 -21.51
C GLU A 154 -4.50 3.91 -20.79
N LYS A 155 -3.50 4.37 -21.55
CA LYS A 155 -2.48 5.28 -21.01
C LYS A 155 -3.11 6.63 -20.73
N SER A 156 -3.16 7.02 -19.47
CA SER A 156 -3.66 8.33 -19.07
C SER A 156 -2.57 9.42 -19.09
N GLY A 157 -1.31 9.01 -18.93
CA GLY A 157 -0.15 9.91 -18.83
C GLY A 157 -0.19 10.85 -17.63
N SER A 158 -1.09 10.60 -16.68
CA SER A 158 -1.44 11.55 -15.61
C SER A 158 -0.85 11.22 -14.25
N VAL A 159 -0.24 10.04 -14.06
CA VAL A 159 0.24 9.64 -12.74
C VAL A 159 1.56 10.34 -12.43
N ASN A 160 1.50 11.32 -11.55
CA ASN A 160 2.69 11.97 -11.01
C ASN A 160 3.07 11.33 -9.67
N SER A 161 3.98 10.35 -9.74
CA SER A 161 4.56 9.66 -8.57
C SER A 161 5.94 10.18 -8.19
N ALA A 162 6.37 11.33 -8.72
CA ALA A 162 7.67 11.90 -8.44
C ALA A 162 7.81 12.27 -6.95
N ILE A 163 8.94 11.91 -6.36
CA ILE A 163 9.28 12.32 -4.99
C ILE A 163 9.90 13.71 -5.04
N HIS A 164 9.33 14.64 -4.30
CA HIS A 164 9.95 15.93 -4.07
C HIS A 164 11.17 15.77 -3.16
N LEU A 165 12.29 16.32 -3.60
CA LEU A 165 13.51 16.33 -2.80
C LEU A 165 13.37 17.33 -1.65
N GLN A 166 13.93 16.94 -0.49
CA GLN A 166 14.03 17.85 0.63
C GLN A 166 14.87 19.08 0.26
N GLN A 167 14.35 20.26 0.53
CA GLN A 167 15.10 21.49 0.33
C GLN A 167 16.16 21.65 1.41
N PRO A 168 17.35 22.20 1.06
CA PRO A 168 18.38 22.47 2.06
C PRO A 168 17.88 23.41 3.17
N PHE A 169 18.21 23.10 4.40
CA PHE A 169 17.88 23.96 5.52
C PHE A 169 18.72 25.25 5.49
N ALA A 170 18.07 26.39 5.65
CA ALA A 170 18.76 27.69 5.71
C ALA A 170 19.58 27.88 7.01
N LYS A 171 19.24 27.15 8.07
CA LYS A 171 19.91 27.19 9.39
C LYS A 171 19.89 25.79 9.98
N THR A 172 20.85 25.52 10.87
CA THR A 172 20.84 24.33 11.73
C THR A 172 19.54 24.29 12.53
N LYS A 173 18.86 23.16 12.52
CA LYS A 173 17.67 22.92 13.36
C LYS A 173 18.06 22.31 14.68
#